data_586cd2b8c7806540277efc36e3103067
#
_entry.id   586cd2b8c7806540277efc36e3103067
#
_cell.length_a   1.000
_cell.length_b   1.000
_cell.length_c   1.000
_cell.angle_alpha   90.00
_cell.angle_beta   90.00
_cell.angle_gamma   90.00
#
_symmetry.space_group_name_H-M   'P 1'
#
loop_
_entity.id
_entity.type
_entity.pdbx_description
1 polymer ?
#
loop_
_entity_poly.entity_id
_entity_poly.type
_entity_poly.pdbx_seq_one_letter_code
_entity_poly.pdbx_strand_id
1 'polypeptide(L)'
;MARFDSLADSVGHTPLIGLPKLSPSPTVRLWAKMEDRNPTGSIKDRTALSMLDAAEKSGQLQPGATILEPTSGNTGISLAMAAKVRGYRLICVMPENTSPERRELLEMWGAKIISSPAAGGSNEAVRVAKELAAQNPEWGFLYQYGNPANTAAHYNSTGPEIFEDLPTITHFVAGLGTTGTLMGAGAYLREKNPDIQVIAAEPRYGELVYGLRNIDEGFVPELYDASVLTRRFSVGAEDSVRRVRDLLEVEGIFAGISTGAILHAAIAIGNEAVREGKSADIAFIVCDGGWKYLSTGVYGANVDQATEGLDGTLWA
;
A
#
# COMPACT_ATOMS: atom_id res chain seq x y z
N MET A 1 -13.93 -23.49 5.45
CA MET A 1 -13.50 -22.38 6.34
C MET A 1 -12.03 -22.59 6.64
N ALA A 2 -11.19 -21.60 6.43
CA ALA A 2 -9.79 -21.69 6.79
C ALA A 2 -9.62 -21.57 8.31
N ARG A 3 -8.77 -22.40 8.89
CA ARG A 3 -8.36 -22.34 10.30
C ARG A 3 -6.87 -21.99 10.32
N PHE A 4 -6.51 -21.00 11.13
CA PHE A 4 -5.14 -20.54 11.32
C PHE A 4 -4.70 -20.76 12.75
N ASP A 5 -3.45 -21.12 12.97
CA ASP A 5 -2.91 -21.37 14.31
C ASP A 5 -2.45 -20.06 14.99
N SER A 6 -2.19 -19.03 14.23
CA SER A 6 -1.86 -17.69 14.73
C SER A 6 -2.48 -16.57 13.86
N LEU A 7 -2.50 -15.34 14.39
CA LEU A 7 -2.94 -14.16 13.64
C LEU A 7 -2.04 -13.91 12.43
N ALA A 8 -0.73 -14.15 12.56
CA ALA A 8 0.22 -13.98 11.47
C ALA A 8 -0.08 -14.92 10.27
N ASP A 9 -0.49 -16.16 10.55
CA ASP A 9 -0.82 -17.16 9.51
C ASP A 9 -2.07 -16.78 8.71
N SER A 10 -2.90 -15.88 9.24
CA SER A 10 -4.11 -15.40 8.56
C SER A 10 -3.84 -14.24 7.57
N VAL A 11 -2.59 -13.77 7.47
CA VAL A 11 -2.21 -12.73 6.51
C VAL A 11 -2.17 -13.31 5.11
N GLY A 12 -2.78 -12.60 4.16
CA GLY A 12 -2.90 -13.07 2.78
C GLY A 12 -4.21 -13.83 2.52
N HIS A 13 -4.25 -14.57 1.41
CA HIS A 13 -5.44 -15.26 0.93
C HIS A 13 -6.68 -14.34 0.90
N THR A 14 -6.43 -13.08 0.53
CA THR A 14 -7.47 -12.06 0.48
C THR A 14 -8.37 -12.27 -0.72
N PRO A 15 -9.68 -11.97 -0.63
CA PRO A 15 -10.61 -12.16 -1.74
C PRO A 15 -10.25 -11.32 -2.97
N LEU A 16 -10.54 -11.86 -4.15
CA LEU A 16 -10.61 -11.11 -5.41
C LEU A 16 -12.09 -10.94 -5.79
N ILE A 17 -12.58 -9.70 -5.82
CA ILE A 17 -14.01 -9.38 -5.99
C ILE A 17 -14.25 -8.65 -7.30
N GLY A 18 -15.17 -9.15 -8.13
CA GLY A 18 -15.61 -8.49 -9.36
C GLY A 18 -16.46 -7.25 -9.07
N LEU A 19 -16.29 -6.20 -9.86
CA LEU A 19 -17.03 -4.94 -9.76
C LEU A 19 -17.96 -4.75 -10.98
N PRO A 20 -19.12 -5.42 -11.02
CA PRO A 20 -19.96 -5.44 -12.23
C PRO A 20 -20.56 -4.08 -12.60
N LYS A 21 -20.78 -3.19 -11.60
CA LYS A 21 -21.37 -1.87 -11.82
C LYS A 21 -20.36 -0.81 -12.23
N LEU A 22 -19.10 -0.94 -11.79
CA LEU A 22 -18.00 -0.04 -12.15
C LEU A 22 -17.19 -0.54 -13.35
N SER A 23 -17.39 -1.80 -13.78
CA SER A 23 -16.76 -2.35 -14.99
C SER A 23 -17.24 -1.59 -16.23
N PRO A 24 -16.33 -1.11 -17.10
CA PRO A 24 -16.70 -0.32 -18.28
C PRO A 24 -17.61 -1.01 -19.29
N SER A 25 -17.55 -2.35 -19.37
CA SER A 25 -18.42 -3.17 -20.20
C SER A 25 -18.44 -4.61 -19.71
N PRO A 26 -19.35 -5.47 -20.21
CA PRO A 26 -19.36 -6.91 -19.87
C PRO A 26 -18.08 -7.67 -20.26
N THR A 27 -17.35 -7.16 -21.24
CA THR A 27 -16.09 -7.77 -21.73
C THR A 27 -14.83 -7.11 -21.17
N VAL A 28 -14.98 -5.99 -20.44
CA VAL A 28 -13.90 -5.28 -19.77
C VAL A 28 -14.24 -5.21 -18.28
N ARG A 29 -13.68 -6.13 -17.52
CA ARG A 29 -14.07 -6.42 -16.14
C ARG A 29 -13.03 -5.91 -15.14
N LEU A 30 -13.49 -5.29 -14.05
CA LEU A 30 -12.65 -4.85 -12.93
C LEU A 30 -12.74 -5.85 -11.79
N TRP A 31 -11.59 -6.14 -11.18
CA TRP A 31 -11.43 -7.10 -10.09
C TRP A 31 -10.63 -6.45 -8.96
N ALA A 32 -11.23 -6.34 -7.78
CA ALA A 32 -10.64 -5.76 -6.60
C ALA A 32 -9.96 -6.82 -5.73
N LYS A 33 -8.64 -6.79 -5.58
CA LYS A 33 -7.91 -7.61 -4.60
C LYS A 33 -7.99 -6.93 -3.23
N MET A 34 -8.74 -7.53 -2.31
CA MET A 34 -9.19 -6.93 -1.05
C MET A 34 -8.11 -7.03 0.04
N GLU A 35 -7.03 -6.25 -0.07
CA GLU A 35 -5.94 -6.26 0.90
C GLU A 35 -6.31 -5.57 2.25
N ASP A 36 -7.43 -4.87 2.30
CA ASP A 36 -8.06 -4.38 3.53
C ASP A 36 -8.58 -5.50 4.44
N ARG A 37 -8.63 -6.75 3.96
CA ARG A 37 -9.06 -7.93 4.71
C ARG A 37 -7.93 -8.61 5.50
N ASN A 38 -6.71 -8.13 5.39
CA ASN A 38 -5.63 -8.55 6.28
C ASN A 38 -5.91 -8.10 7.73
N PRO A 39 -5.29 -8.73 8.75
CA PRO A 39 -5.58 -8.50 10.18
C PRO A 39 -5.54 -7.04 10.64
N THR A 40 -4.59 -6.22 10.18
CA THR A 40 -4.55 -4.78 10.51
C THR A 40 -5.30 -3.91 9.49
N GLY A 41 -5.96 -4.54 8.52
CA GLY A 41 -6.74 -3.86 7.50
C GLY A 41 -5.90 -3.22 6.41
N SER A 42 -4.76 -3.80 6.02
CA SER A 42 -3.96 -3.31 4.91
C SER A 42 -3.02 -4.35 4.27
N ILE A 43 -2.62 -4.06 3.04
CA ILE A 43 -1.60 -4.82 2.28
C ILE A 43 -0.25 -4.90 3.00
N LYS A 44 0.02 -3.98 3.95
CA LYS A 44 1.30 -3.90 4.65
C LYS A 44 1.52 -5.02 5.66
N ASP A 45 0.49 -5.77 6.03
CA ASP A 45 0.65 -6.97 6.87
C ASP A 45 1.57 -7.99 6.19
N ARG A 46 1.42 -8.17 4.87
CA ARG A 46 2.32 -9.04 4.08
C ARG A 46 3.77 -8.54 4.11
N THR A 47 3.97 -7.24 3.87
CA THR A 47 5.29 -6.62 3.87
C THR A 47 5.95 -6.72 5.25
N ALA A 48 5.21 -6.40 6.33
CA ALA A 48 5.73 -6.42 7.69
C ALA A 48 6.20 -7.81 8.10
N LEU A 49 5.38 -8.85 7.87
CA LEU A 49 5.77 -10.22 8.20
C LEU A 49 6.98 -10.67 7.39
N SER A 50 6.99 -10.44 6.08
CA SER A 50 8.10 -10.83 5.22
C SER A 50 9.43 -10.17 5.62
N MET A 51 9.40 -8.89 5.98
CA MET A 51 10.59 -8.19 6.47
C MET A 51 11.08 -8.74 7.81
N LEU A 52 10.17 -9.06 8.73
CA LEU A 52 10.51 -9.68 10.01
C LEU A 52 11.11 -11.07 9.81
N ASP A 53 10.46 -11.92 9.01
CA ASP A 53 10.94 -13.27 8.71
C ASP A 53 12.35 -13.25 8.11
N ALA A 54 12.60 -12.32 7.18
CA ALA A 54 13.91 -12.15 6.56
C ALA A 54 14.97 -11.68 7.57
N ALA A 55 14.62 -10.75 8.45
CA ALA A 55 15.52 -10.22 9.46
C ALA A 55 15.85 -11.26 10.55
N GLU A 56 14.88 -12.07 10.97
CA GLU A 56 15.08 -13.21 11.87
C GLU A 56 16.00 -14.27 11.24
N LYS A 57 15.69 -14.65 10.00
CA LYS A 57 16.45 -15.67 9.26
C LYS A 57 17.89 -15.27 9.01
N SER A 58 18.15 -13.98 8.75
CA SER A 58 19.50 -13.46 8.55
C SER A 58 20.29 -13.24 9.85
N GLY A 59 19.62 -13.32 11.01
CA GLY A 59 20.22 -12.98 12.32
C GLY A 59 20.28 -11.47 12.60
N GLN A 60 19.72 -10.63 11.76
CA GLN A 60 19.62 -9.18 11.97
C GLN A 60 18.77 -8.85 13.20
N LEU A 61 17.70 -9.63 13.45
CA LEU A 61 16.87 -9.53 14.64
C LEU A 61 17.13 -10.70 15.59
N GLN A 62 17.53 -10.38 16.83
CA GLN A 62 17.60 -11.32 17.93
C GLN A 62 16.35 -11.25 18.79
N PRO A 63 15.95 -12.30 19.51
CA PRO A 63 14.78 -12.27 20.40
C PRO A 63 14.80 -11.05 21.33
N GLY A 64 13.70 -10.31 21.39
CA GLY A 64 13.56 -9.08 22.19
C GLY A 64 14.27 -7.84 21.64
N ALA A 65 14.82 -7.89 20.42
CA ALA A 65 15.47 -6.75 19.77
C ALA A 65 14.50 -5.56 19.59
N THR A 66 15.09 -4.40 19.35
CA THR A 66 14.35 -3.20 18.97
C THR A 66 14.35 -3.06 17.45
N ILE A 67 13.18 -2.90 16.86
CA ILE A 67 12.96 -2.63 15.45
C ILE A 67 12.84 -1.13 15.27
N LEU A 68 13.47 -0.58 14.24
CA LEU A 68 13.36 0.81 13.81
C LEU A 68 12.79 0.87 12.40
N GLU A 69 11.76 1.70 12.19
CA GLU A 69 11.16 1.90 10.87
C GLU A 69 10.68 3.35 10.68
N PRO A 70 11.06 4.04 9.58
CA PRO A 70 10.47 5.31 9.20
C PRO A 70 9.09 5.06 8.57
N THR A 71 8.05 5.31 9.36
CA THR A 71 6.68 5.09 8.89
C THR A 71 5.68 5.83 9.75
N SER A 72 4.69 6.44 9.11
CA SER A 72 3.53 7.08 9.76
C SER A 72 2.22 6.36 9.45
N GLY A 73 2.29 5.27 8.69
CA GLY A 73 1.10 4.64 8.14
C GLY A 73 0.95 3.15 8.42
N ASN A 74 0.34 2.49 7.47
CA ASN A 74 -0.01 1.06 7.55
C ASN A 74 1.17 0.14 7.87
N THR A 75 2.37 0.45 7.37
CA THR A 75 3.57 -0.36 7.68
C THR A 75 3.89 -0.35 9.17
N GLY A 76 3.81 0.83 9.80
CA GLY A 76 4.01 0.94 11.25
C GLY A 76 2.97 0.15 12.05
N ILE A 77 1.70 0.23 11.67
CA ILE A 77 0.60 -0.50 12.31
C ILE A 77 0.81 -2.01 12.16
N SER A 78 1.14 -2.48 10.96
CA SER A 78 1.41 -3.91 10.69
C SER A 78 2.64 -4.42 11.45
N LEU A 79 3.72 -3.63 11.47
CA LEU A 79 4.92 -3.96 12.25
C LEU A 79 4.64 -3.94 13.76
N ALA A 80 3.82 -3.00 14.26
CA ALA A 80 3.49 -2.93 15.68
C ALA A 80 2.71 -4.17 16.14
N MET A 81 1.73 -4.61 15.36
CA MET A 81 1.01 -5.86 15.59
C MET A 81 1.96 -7.06 15.59
N ALA A 82 2.77 -7.21 14.54
CA ALA A 82 3.67 -8.35 14.39
C ALA A 82 4.79 -8.36 15.46
N ALA A 83 5.37 -7.20 15.77
CA ALA A 83 6.38 -7.04 16.81
C ALA A 83 5.84 -7.43 18.19
N LYS A 84 4.61 -6.99 18.51
CA LYS A 84 3.96 -7.36 19.77
C LYS A 84 3.77 -8.87 19.90
N VAL A 85 3.31 -9.52 18.85
CA VAL A 85 3.08 -10.98 18.83
C VAL A 85 4.40 -11.76 18.97
N ARG A 86 5.48 -11.26 18.35
CA ARG A 86 6.81 -11.91 18.36
C ARG A 86 7.73 -11.47 19.50
N GLY A 87 7.29 -10.56 20.38
CA GLY A 87 8.07 -10.10 21.52
C GLY A 87 9.19 -9.09 21.20
N TYR A 88 9.07 -8.36 20.09
CA TYR A 88 9.97 -7.26 19.74
C TYR A 88 9.48 -5.92 20.28
N ARG A 89 10.40 -4.98 20.41
CA ARG A 89 10.08 -3.55 20.61
C ARG A 89 10.10 -2.85 19.27
N LEU A 90 9.14 -1.94 19.04
CA LEU A 90 9.09 -1.16 17.80
C LEU A 90 9.27 0.34 18.11
N ILE A 91 10.12 0.97 17.33
CA ILE A 91 10.27 2.43 17.25
C ILE A 91 9.88 2.86 15.84
N CYS A 92 8.88 3.74 15.75
CA CYS A 92 8.47 4.38 14.50
C CYS A 92 9.00 5.81 14.46
N VAL A 93 9.66 6.18 13.37
CA VAL A 93 9.99 7.59 13.10
C VAL A 93 8.94 8.15 12.15
N MET A 94 8.28 9.24 12.55
CA MET A 94 7.18 9.81 11.78
C MET A 94 7.13 11.33 11.92
N PRO A 95 6.62 12.07 10.91
CA PRO A 95 6.46 13.51 10.98
C PRO A 95 5.56 13.93 12.16
N GLU A 96 5.90 15.03 12.82
CA GLU A 96 5.15 15.53 13.98
C GLU A 96 3.70 15.94 13.66
N ASN A 97 3.40 16.30 12.41
CA ASN A 97 2.07 16.63 11.92
C ASN A 97 1.26 15.41 11.42
N THR A 98 1.70 14.20 11.75
CA THR A 98 0.90 12.99 11.48
C THR A 98 -0.36 12.98 12.35
N SER A 99 -1.48 12.48 11.79
CA SER A 99 -2.78 12.51 12.46
C SER A 99 -2.77 11.81 13.83
N PRO A 100 -3.55 12.33 14.80
CA PRO A 100 -3.66 11.74 16.14
C PRO A 100 -4.05 10.26 16.11
N GLU A 101 -4.99 9.86 15.25
CA GLU A 101 -5.50 8.50 15.18
C GLU A 101 -4.39 7.49 14.82
N ARG A 102 -3.45 7.89 13.96
CA ARG A 102 -2.33 7.01 13.59
C ARG A 102 -1.34 6.85 14.73
N ARG A 103 -1.11 7.92 15.50
CA ARG A 103 -0.30 7.84 16.72
C ARG A 103 -0.94 6.91 17.73
N GLU A 104 -2.22 7.08 18.00
CA GLU A 104 -2.99 6.24 18.92
C GLU A 104 -2.97 4.77 18.51
N LEU A 105 -3.14 4.46 17.22
CA LEU A 105 -3.08 3.09 16.72
C LEU A 105 -1.70 2.45 16.94
N LEU A 106 -0.61 3.18 16.72
CA LEU A 106 0.74 2.68 16.95
C LEU A 106 1.02 2.45 18.43
N GLU A 107 0.66 3.43 19.28
CA GLU A 107 0.85 3.39 20.74
C GLU A 107 0.01 2.28 21.38
N MET A 108 -1.20 2.03 20.90
CA MET A 108 -2.08 0.95 21.36
C MET A 108 -1.44 -0.44 21.16
N TRP A 109 -0.68 -0.62 20.09
CA TRP A 109 0.12 -1.82 19.86
C TRP A 109 1.45 -1.83 20.63
N GLY A 110 1.80 -0.73 21.30
CA GLY A 110 3.01 -0.58 22.12
C GLY A 110 4.23 -0.07 21.35
N ALA A 111 4.06 0.50 20.17
CA ALA A 111 5.15 1.16 19.46
C ALA A 111 5.57 2.46 20.16
N LYS A 112 6.88 2.73 20.19
CA LYS A 112 7.42 4.03 20.60
C LYS A 112 7.53 4.92 19.36
N ILE A 113 7.10 6.18 19.49
CA ILE A 113 7.15 7.15 18.40
C ILE A 113 8.31 8.16 18.66
N ILE A 114 9.10 8.39 17.63
CA ILE A 114 10.07 9.47 17.53
C ILE A 114 9.57 10.41 16.42
N SER A 115 9.31 11.68 16.80
CA SER A 115 8.86 12.68 15.83
C SER A 115 10.02 13.24 15.01
N SER A 116 9.82 13.39 13.71
CA SER A 116 10.69 14.16 12.82
C SER A 116 10.03 15.50 12.46
N PRO A 117 10.81 16.53 12.05
CA PRO A 117 10.27 17.81 11.61
C PRO A 117 9.22 17.66 10.50
N ALA A 118 8.07 18.37 10.65
CA ALA A 118 6.95 18.31 9.73
C ALA A 118 7.31 18.74 8.30
N ALA A 119 8.14 19.77 8.16
CA ALA A 119 8.45 20.40 6.87
C ALA A 119 9.09 19.47 5.82
N GLY A 120 9.79 18.41 6.28
CA GLY A 120 10.42 17.42 5.39
C GLY A 120 9.57 16.18 5.12
N GLY A 121 8.40 16.08 5.73
CA GLY A 121 7.47 14.96 5.54
C GLY A 121 8.10 13.59 5.76
N SER A 122 7.66 12.61 4.98
CA SER A 122 8.16 11.23 5.04
C SER A 122 9.64 11.11 4.71
N ASN A 123 10.18 11.98 3.85
CA ASN A 123 11.60 11.96 3.48
C ASN A 123 12.49 12.35 4.67
N GLU A 124 12.04 13.31 5.48
CA GLU A 124 12.74 13.71 6.71
C GLU A 124 12.68 12.59 7.76
N ALA A 125 11.55 11.90 7.89
CA ALA A 125 11.46 10.72 8.75
C ALA A 125 12.45 9.61 8.35
N VAL A 126 12.63 9.37 7.05
CA VAL A 126 13.64 8.44 6.53
C VAL A 126 15.06 8.90 6.89
N ARG A 127 15.37 10.20 6.74
CA ARG A 127 16.69 10.75 7.09
C ARG A 127 16.99 10.55 8.58
N VAL A 128 16.05 10.94 9.46
CA VAL A 128 16.18 10.78 10.90
C VAL A 128 16.33 9.32 11.30
N ALA A 129 15.55 8.42 10.70
CA ALA A 129 15.67 6.98 10.98
C ALA A 129 17.03 6.41 10.56
N LYS A 130 17.58 6.82 9.44
CA LYS A 130 18.94 6.41 9.01
C LYS A 130 20.01 6.89 9.99
N GLU A 131 19.91 8.10 10.52
CA GLU A 131 20.82 8.62 11.55
C GLU A 131 20.69 7.84 12.87
N LEU A 132 19.46 7.56 13.31
CA LEU A 132 19.23 6.76 14.52
C LEU A 132 19.75 5.33 14.35
N ALA A 133 19.58 4.71 13.19
CA ALA A 133 20.13 3.38 12.89
C ALA A 133 21.66 3.37 12.96
N ALA A 134 22.33 4.42 12.46
CA ALA A 134 23.79 4.53 12.53
C ALA A 134 24.31 4.71 13.99
N GLN A 135 23.52 5.36 14.85
CA GLN A 135 23.84 5.56 16.27
C GLN A 135 23.52 4.35 17.15
N ASN A 136 22.64 3.44 16.67
CA ASN A 136 22.17 2.27 17.41
C ASN A 136 22.27 1.03 16.53
N PRO A 137 23.48 0.54 16.26
CA PRO A 137 23.70 -0.58 15.33
C PRO A 137 23.09 -1.90 15.82
N GLU A 138 22.70 -2.00 17.09
CA GLU A 138 22.00 -3.15 17.65
C GLU A 138 20.49 -3.15 17.34
N TRP A 139 19.93 -2.07 16.77
CA TRP A 139 18.55 -2.02 16.37
C TRP A 139 18.36 -2.64 14.97
N GLY A 140 17.29 -3.39 14.79
CA GLY A 140 16.92 -3.91 13.49
C GLY A 140 16.27 -2.83 12.62
N PHE A 141 17.04 -2.20 11.74
CA PHE A 141 16.53 -1.23 10.77
C PHE A 141 16.00 -1.97 9.55
N LEU A 142 14.66 -2.06 9.40
CA LEU A 142 14.03 -2.86 8.34
C LEU A 142 13.98 -2.14 7.01
N TYR A 143 13.68 -0.85 7.00
CA TYR A 143 13.72 0.05 5.86
C TYR A 143 12.94 -0.44 4.63
N GLN A 144 11.63 -0.33 4.69
CA GLN A 144 10.69 -0.83 3.67
C GLN A 144 10.98 -0.38 2.22
N TYR A 145 11.64 0.75 2.01
CA TYR A 145 11.92 1.31 0.67
C TYR A 145 13.07 0.64 -0.06
N GLY A 146 13.97 -0.02 0.65
CA GLY A 146 15.13 -0.72 0.11
C GLY A 146 15.21 -2.19 0.51
N ASN A 147 14.25 -2.71 1.27
CA ASN A 147 14.26 -4.09 1.76
C ASN A 147 13.69 -5.06 0.72
N PRO A 148 14.50 -6.00 0.17
CA PRO A 148 14.03 -6.97 -0.83
C PRO A 148 12.87 -7.85 -0.34
N ALA A 149 12.74 -8.05 0.98
CA ALA A 149 11.65 -8.82 1.55
C ALA A 149 10.28 -8.17 1.32
N ASN A 150 10.22 -6.85 1.14
CA ASN A 150 8.99 -6.15 0.74
C ASN A 150 8.53 -6.61 -0.66
N THR A 151 9.43 -6.65 -1.63
CA THR A 151 9.13 -7.17 -2.98
C THR A 151 8.82 -8.66 -2.93
N ALA A 152 9.60 -9.44 -2.19
CA ALA A 152 9.41 -10.88 -2.04
C ALA A 152 8.05 -11.25 -1.43
N ALA A 153 7.52 -10.45 -0.51
CA ALA A 153 6.18 -10.64 0.05
C ALA A 153 5.12 -10.75 -1.04
N HIS A 154 5.16 -9.84 -2.01
CA HIS A 154 4.15 -9.77 -3.07
C HIS A 154 4.43 -10.72 -4.24
N TYR A 155 5.70 -11.00 -4.51
CA TYR A 155 6.08 -12.01 -5.49
C TYR A 155 5.65 -13.42 -5.06
N ASN A 156 5.80 -13.74 -3.77
CA ASN A 156 5.53 -15.07 -3.23
C ASN A 156 4.07 -15.26 -2.77
N SER A 157 3.25 -14.20 -2.70
CA SER A 157 1.87 -14.33 -2.22
C SER A 157 0.87 -13.55 -3.07
N THR A 158 0.92 -12.23 -3.13
CA THR A 158 -0.09 -11.39 -3.81
C THR A 158 -0.21 -11.73 -5.31
N GLY A 159 0.93 -11.86 -6.00
CA GLY A 159 0.97 -12.23 -7.42
C GLY A 159 0.39 -13.62 -7.69
N PRO A 160 0.85 -14.67 -6.99
CA PRO A 160 0.28 -16.01 -7.07
C PRO A 160 -1.23 -16.06 -6.83
N GLU A 161 -1.71 -15.44 -5.73
CA GLU A 161 -3.14 -15.42 -5.40
C GLU A 161 -3.98 -14.76 -6.50
N ILE A 162 -3.53 -13.61 -7.06
CA ILE A 162 -4.23 -12.95 -8.15
C ILE A 162 -4.28 -13.84 -9.40
N PHE A 163 -3.17 -14.48 -9.75
CA PHE A 163 -3.12 -15.33 -10.94
C PHE A 163 -3.94 -16.61 -10.79
N GLU A 164 -3.96 -17.20 -9.60
CA GLU A 164 -4.78 -18.38 -9.29
C GLU A 164 -6.28 -18.07 -9.41
N ASP A 165 -6.71 -16.92 -8.83
CA ASP A 165 -8.11 -16.48 -8.87
C ASP A 165 -8.55 -15.96 -10.24
N LEU A 166 -7.61 -15.40 -11.04
CA LEU A 166 -7.87 -14.78 -12.34
C LEU A 166 -6.80 -15.12 -13.38
N PRO A 167 -6.76 -16.37 -13.89
CA PRO A 167 -5.76 -16.76 -14.90
C PRO A 167 -5.87 -16.00 -16.22
N THR A 168 -7.01 -15.34 -16.48
CA THR A 168 -7.28 -14.52 -17.67
C THR A 168 -6.84 -13.07 -17.51
N ILE A 169 -6.14 -12.73 -16.44
CA ILE A 169 -5.70 -11.36 -16.15
C ILE A 169 -4.89 -10.77 -17.32
N THR A 170 -5.27 -9.56 -17.74
CA THR A 170 -4.60 -8.81 -18.80
C THR A 170 -3.90 -7.56 -18.27
N HIS A 171 -4.40 -6.97 -17.17
CA HIS A 171 -3.87 -5.75 -16.58
C HIS A 171 -3.82 -5.88 -15.08
N PHE A 172 -2.70 -5.48 -14.50
CA PHE A 172 -2.51 -5.34 -13.06
C PHE A 172 -2.25 -3.87 -12.71
N VAL A 173 -3.08 -3.30 -11.83
CA VAL A 173 -2.99 -1.89 -11.43
C VAL A 173 -2.74 -1.80 -9.93
N ALA A 174 -1.68 -1.14 -9.54
CA ALA A 174 -1.39 -0.88 -8.12
C ALA A 174 -0.78 0.51 -7.91
N GLY A 175 -0.80 0.98 -6.66
CA GLY A 175 -0.29 2.29 -6.30
C GLY A 175 1.24 2.32 -6.19
N LEU A 176 1.85 3.40 -6.64
CA LEU A 176 3.27 3.65 -6.52
C LEU A 176 3.57 4.28 -5.16
N GLY A 177 3.89 3.47 -4.16
CA GLY A 177 4.33 3.88 -2.82
C GLY A 177 5.77 3.46 -2.55
N THR A 178 5.97 2.36 -1.79
CA THR A 178 7.30 1.73 -1.60
C THR A 178 7.77 0.95 -2.83
N THR A 179 6.90 0.77 -3.79
CA THR A 179 7.03 -0.04 -5.01
C THR A 179 6.99 -1.56 -4.83
N GLY A 180 7.10 -2.07 -3.61
CA GLY A 180 7.15 -3.52 -3.34
C GLY A 180 6.03 -4.32 -3.99
N THR A 181 4.77 -3.85 -3.95
CA THR A 181 3.63 -4.53 -4.57
C THR A 181 3.74 -4.59 -6.08
N LEU A 182 4.07 -3.46 -6.72
CA LEU A 182 4.23 -3.39 -8.19
C LEU A 182 5.39 -4.29 -8.65
N MET A 183 6.54 -4.18 -7.98
CA MET A 183 7.73 -4.94 -8.36
C MET A 183 7.58 -6.43 -8.07
N GLY A 184 6.96 -6.81 -6.94
CA GLY A 184 6.77 -8.21 -6.58
C GLY A 184 5.65 -8.89 -7.38
N ALA A 185 4.42 -8.44 -7.21
CA ALA A 185 3.27 -9.04 -7.90
C ALA A 185 3.36 -8.83 -9.42
N GLY A 186 3.80 -7.65 -9.88
CA GLY A 186 3.98 -7.36 -11.31
C GLY A 186 5.00 -8.28 -11.97
N ALA A 187 6.16 -8.53 -11.35
CA ALA A 187 7.16 -9.45 -11.86
C ALA A 187 6.61 -10.88 -11.96
N TYR A 188 5.97 -11.38 -10.88
CA TYR A 188 5.36 -12.71 -10.90
C TYR A 188 4.31 -12.86 -12.02
N LEU A 189 3.41 -11.88 -12.14
CA LEU A 189 2.36 -11.92 -13.16
C LEU A 189 2.94 -11.88 -14.59
N ARG A 190 4.03 -11.12 -14.81
CA ARG A 190 4.75 -11.10 -16.09
C ARG A 190 5.43 -12.43 -16.43
N GLU A 191 5.93 -13.16 -15.45
CA GLU A 191 6.45 -14.52 -15.68
C GLU A 191 5.36 -15.47 -16.15
N LYS A 192 4.12 -15.31 -15.63
CA LYS A 192 2.97 -16.14 -16.01
C LYS A 192 2.33 -15.71 -17.32
N ASN A 193 2.30 -14.42 -17.59
CA ASN A 193 1.75 -13.83 -18.81
C ASN A 193 2.67 -12.67 -19.27
N PRO A 194 3.59 -12.90 -20.22
CA PRO A 194 4.52 -11.85 -20.70
C PRO A 194 3.81 -10.63 -21.33
N ASP A 195 2.57 -10.79 -21.80
CA ASP A 195 1.79 -9.71 -22.43
C ASP A 195 1.00 -8.87 -21.42
N ILE A 196 1.03 -9.23 -20.12
CA ILE A 196 0.32 -8.49 -19.09
C ILE A 196 0.79 -7.05 -19.01
N GLN A 197 -0.17 -6.14 -18.87
CA GLN A 197 0.11 -4.73 -18.64
C GLN A 197 0.21 -4.46 -17.14
N VAL A 198 1.37 -4.01 -16.65
CA VAL A 198 1.58 -3.62 -15.26
C VAL A 198 1.57 -2.09 -15.16
N ILE A 199 0.56 -1.55 -14.48
CA ILE A 199 0.30 -0.12 -14.42
C ILE A 199 0.49 0.40 -13.00
N ALA A 200 1.32 1.40 -12.84
CA ALA A 200 1.49 2.13 -11.59
C ALA A 200 0.57 3.35 -11.55
N ALA A 201 -0.29 3.46 -10.54
CA ALA A 201 -0.99 4.69 -10.23
C ALA A 201 -0.15 5.55 -9.29
N GLU A 202 0.08 6.82 -9.65
CA GLU A 202 0.85 7.78 -8.86
C GLU A 202 0.12 9.13 -8.80
N PRO A 203 0.37 9.99 -7.80
CA PRO A 203 -0.16 11.34 -7.77
C PRO A 203 0.32 12.15 -8.98
N ARG A 204 -0.44 13.16 -9.41
CA ARG A 204 0.10 14.19 -10.29
C ARG A 204 1.24 14.91 -9.59
N TYR A 205 2.21 15.38 -10.38
CA TYR A 205 3.32 16.17 -9.83
C TYR A 205 2.80 17.37 -9.02
N GLY A 206 3.29 17.52 -7.79
CA GLY A 206 2.87 18.57 -6.87
C GLY A 206 1.54 18.32 -6.14
N GLU A 207 0.87 17.19 -6.38
CA GLU A 207 -0.35 16.79 -5.66
C GLU A 207 -0.09 15.66 -4.67
N LEU A 208 -0.84 15.63 -3.57
CA LEU A 208 -0.72 14.61 -2.55
C LEU A 208 -1.87 13.59 -2.64
N VAL A 209 -1.53 12.32 -2.80
CA VAL A 209 -2.45 11.19 -2.60
C VAL A 209 -1.86 10.27 -1.54
N TYR A 210 -2.55 10.12 -0.42
CA TYR A 210 -2.02 9.39 0.73
C TYR A 210 -1.60 7.95 0.42
N GLY A 211 -0.41 7.58 0.90
CA GLY A 211 0.18 6.26 0.69
C GLY A 211 0.83 6.07 -0.69
N LEU A 212 0.73 7.07 -1.57
CA LEU A 212 1.37 7.08 -2.88
C LEU A 212 2.42 8.19 -2.96
N ARG A 213 3.27 8.11 -3.97
CA ARG A 213 4.27 9.14 -4.31
C ARG A 213 4.45 9.26 -5.81
N ASN A 214 4.81 10.45 -6.26
CA ASN A 214 5.30 10.67 -7.59
C ASN A 214 6.83 10.56 -7.56
N ILE A 215 7.41 9.66 -8.36
CA ILE A 215 8.87 9.43 -8.34
C ILE A 215 9.68 10.57 -8.93
N ASP A 216 9.05 11.44 -9.71
CA ASP A 216 9.70 12.61 -10.31
C ASP A 216 9.87 13.76 -9.29
N GLU A 217 9.33 13.62 -8.06
CA GLU A 217 9.50 14.57 -6.94
C GLU A 217 10.77 14.34 -6.12
N GLY A 218 11.70 13.53 -6.61
CA GLY A 218 13.07 13.44 -6.11
C GLY A 218 13.35 12.27 -5.16
N PHE A 219 12.36 11.56 -4.62
CA PHE A 219 12.60 10.33 -3.87
C PHE A 219 12.15 9.11 -4.67
N VAL A 220 13.12 8.34 -5.13
CA VAL A 220 12.89 7.05 -5.80
C VAL A 220 13.24 5.92 -4.83
N PRO A 221 12.28 5.04 -4.46
CA PRO A 221 12.59 3.87 -3.66
C PRO A 221 13.67 2.98 -4.31
N GLU A 222 14.58 2.44 -3.51
CA GLU A 222 15.66 1.58 -3.98
C GLU A 222 15.14 0.29 -4.65
N LEU A 223 13.92 -0.12 -4.29
CA LEU A 223 13.25 -1.29 -4.89
C LEU A 223 12.66 -1.03 -6.29
N TYR A 224 12.62 0.24 -6.73
CA TYR A 224 11.96 0.60 -7.99
C TYR A 224 12.74 0.10 -9.21
N ASP A 225 12.06 -0.68 -10.04
CA ASP A 225 12.54 -1.13 -11.34
C ASP A 225 11.52 -0.75 -12.43
N ALA A 226 11.86 0.24 -13.25
CA ALA A 226 11.00 0.70 -14.33
C ALA A 226 10.70 -0.39 -15.37
N SER A 227 11.56 -1.41 -15.52
CA SER A 227 11.37 -2.49 -16.50
C SER A 227 10.17 -3.39 -16.20
N VAL A 228 9.72 -3.44 -14.94
CA VAL A 228 8.52 -4.18 -14.53
C VAL A 228 7.25 -3.47 -14.98
N LEU A 229 7.28 -2.16 -15.14
CA LEU A 229 6.11 -1.36 -15.49
C LEU A 229 5.91 -1.27 -17.00
N THR A 230 4.65 -1.33 -17.42
CA THR A 230 4.26 -0.96 -18.78
C THR A 230 3.96 0.54 -18.86
N ARG A 231 3.35 1.08 -17.80
CA ARG A 231 2.90 2.48 -17.78
C ARG A 231 2.82 3.01 -16.36
N ARG A 232 3.16 4.30 -16.17
CA ARG A 232 2.77 5.10 -15.01
C ARG A 232 1.54 5.94 -15.39
N PHE A 233 0.57 6.00 -14.49
CA PHE A 233 -0.68 6.72 -14.68
C PHE A 233 -0.83 7.77 -13.56
N SER A 234 -0.76 9.04 -13.91
CA SER A 234 -0.88 10.14 -12.95
C SER A 234 -2.34 10.44 -12.63
N VAL A 235 -2.67 10.50 -11.34
CA VAL A 235 -4.03 10.71 -10.83
C VAL A 235 -4.06 11.90 -9.89
N GLY A 236 -5.04 12.79 -10.06
CA GLY A 236 -5.26 13.93 -9.17
C GLY A 236 -5.86 13.50 -7.82
N ALA A 237 -5.61 14.32 -6.79
CA ALA A 237 -6.18 14.09 -5.45
C ALA A 237 -7.71 14.08 -5.48
N GLU A 238 -8.33 15.00 -6.22
CA GLU A 238 -9.79 15.08 -6.40
C GLU A 238 -10.34 13.81 -7.08
N ASP A 239 -9.69 13.32 -8.15
CA ASP A 239 -10.07 12.08 -8.83
C ASP A 239 -10.01 10.88 -7.87
N SER A 240 -8.98 10.83 -7.02
CA SER A 240 -8.84 9.78 -6.00
C SER A 240 -9.99 9.81 -4.99
N VAL A 241 -10.36 10.99 -4.48
CA VAL A 241 -11.48 11.17 -3.55
C VAL A 241 -12.81 10.78 -4.21
N ARG A 242 -13.05 11.20 -5.45
CA ARG A 242 -14.28 10.84 -6.18
C ARG A 242 -14.39 9.32 -6.35
N ARG A 243 -13.32 8.66 -6.78
CA ARG A 243 -13.34 7.22 -7.04
C ARG A 243 -13.45 6.35 -5.80
N VAL A 244 -12.89 6.76 -4.67
CA VAL A 244 -13.10 5.99 -3.43
C VAL A 244 -14.54 6.09 -2.94
N ARG A 245 -15.22 7.21 -3.19
CA ARG A 245 -16.67 7.37 -2.93
C ARG A 245 -17.50 6.52 -3.89
N ASP A 246 -17.21 6.57 -5.20
CA ASP A 246 -17.88 5.72 -6.19
C ASP A 246 -17.80 4.24 -5.78
N LEU A 247 -16.63 3.80 -5.31
CA LEU A 247 -16.42 2.42 -4.88
C LEU A 247 -17.31 2.06 -3.68
N LEU A 248 -17.47 2.98 -2.73
CA LEU A 248 -18.35 2.80 -1.58
C LEU A 248 -19.82 2.83 -1.99
N GLU A 249 -20.24 3.83 -2.77
CA GLU A 249 -21.65 4.07 -3.08
C GLU A 249 -22.19 3.03 -4.08
N VAL A 250 -21.38 2.61 -5.04
CA VAL A 250 -21.82 1.76 -6.15
C VAL A 250 -21.62 0.27 -5.86
N GLU A 251 -20.47 -0.11 -5.28
CA GLU A 251 -20.11 -1.50 -5.03
C GLU A 251 -20.10 -1.88 -3.53
N GLY A 252 -20.27 -0.91 -2.63
CA GLY A 252 -20.31 -1.14 -1.19
C GLY A 252 -18.93 -1.43 -0.57
N ILE A 253 -17.83 -1.10 -1.25
CA ILE A 253 -16.47 -1.34 -0.75
C ILE A 253 -15.94 -0.07 -0.09
N PHE A 254 -15.70 -0.14 1.23
CA PHE A 254 -15.21 0.97 2.03
C PHE A 254 -13.68 0.93 2.12
N ALA A 255 -13.01 1.56 1.16
CA ALA A 255 -11.56 1.53 0.96
C ALA A 255 -10.88 2.85 1.29
N GLY A 256 -9.55 2.85 1.50
CA GLY A 256 -8.74 4.05 1.71
C GLY A 256 -8.46 4.85 0.44
N ILE A 257 -7.95 6.06 0.61
CA ILE A 257 -7.83 7.09 -0.44
C ILE A 257 -6.95 6.65 -1.62
N SER A 258 -5.82 5.98 -1.34
CA SER A 258 -4.94 5.45 -2.40
C SER A 258 -5.64 4.48 -3.35
N THR A 259 -6.62 3.73 -2.83
CA THR A 259 -7.45 2.84 -3.65
C THR A 259 -8.26 3.61 -4.69
N GLY A 260 -8.71 4.84 -4.35
CA GLY A 260 -9.41 5.71 -5.31
C GLY A 260 -8.54 6.06 -6.51
N ALA A 261 -7.27 6.40 -6.30
CA ALA A 261 -6.33 6.67 -7.40
C ALA A 261 -6.09 5.41 -8.27
N ILE A 262 -5.93 4.25 -7.62
CA ILE A 262 -5.73 2.97 -8.34
C ILE A 262 -6.96 2.62 -9.16
N LEU A 263 -8.16 2.77 -8.60
CA LEU A 263 -9.42 2.55 -9.29
C LEU A 263 -9.61 3.53 -10.46
N HIS A 264 -9.24 4.82 -10.29
CA HIS A 264 -9.29 5.79 -11.38
C HIS A 264 -8.46 5.34 -12.57
N ALA A 265 -7.21 4.91 -12.33
CA ALA A 265 -6.34 4.38 -13.36
C ALA A 265 -6.94 3.11 -14.01
N ALA A 266 -7.47 2.17 -13.21
CA ALA A 266 -8.08 0.93 -13.70
C ALA A 266 -9.30 1.20 -14.61
N ILE A 267 -10.19 2.13 -14.22
CA ILE A 267 -11.34 2.54 -15.05
C ILE A 267 -10.88 3.22 -16.34
N ALA A 268 -9.87 4.10 -16.28
CA ALA A 268 -9.35 4.79 -17.46
C ALA A 268 -8.78 3.79 -18.49
N ILE A 269 -7.96 2.84 -18.04
CA ILE A 269 -7.42 1.75 -18.85
C ILE A 269 -8.55 0.87 -19.42
N GLY A 270 -9.54 0.55 -18.60
CA GLY A 270 -10.70 -0.21 -19.07
C GLY A 270 -11.49 0.52 -20.16
N ASN A 271 -11.69 1.83 -20.04
CA ASN A 271 -12.32 2.65 -21.08
C ASN A 271 -11.47 2.74 -22.36
N GLU A 272 -10.13 2.72 -22.25
CA GLU A 272 -9.24 2.60 -23.42
C GLU A 272 -9.49 1.26 -24.13
N ALA A 273 -9.55 0.14 -23.42
CA ALA A 273 -9.84 -1.18 -23.99
C ALA A 273 -11.20 -1.23 -24.70
N VAL A 274 -12.24 -0.62 -24.09
CA VAL A 274 -13.58 -0.51 -24.75
C VAL A 274 -13.50 0.26 -26.07
N ARG A 275 -12.82 1.40 -26.10
CA ARG A 275 -12.66 2.21 -27.33
C ARG A 275 -11.89 1.47 -28.42
N GLU A 276 -10.98 0.59 -28.02
CA GLU A 276 -10.20 -0.26 -28.93
C GLU A 276 -10.92 -1.56 -29.34
N GLY A 277 -12.12 -1.80 -28.80
CA GLY A 277 -12.89 -3.03 -29.06
C GLY A 277 -12.24 -4.29 -28.46
N LYS A 278 -11.42 -4.16 -27.43
CA LYS A 278 -10.71 -5.25 -26.75
C LYS A 278 -11.44 -5.72 -25.51
N SER A 279 -11.29 -7.00 -25.18
CA SER A 279 -11.66 -7.55 -23.87
C SER A 279 -10.51 -7.34 -22.90
N ALA A 280 -10.82 -7.14 -21.60
CA ALA A 280 -9.82 -7.02 -20.56
C ALA A 280 -10.32 -7.55 -19.21
N ASP A 281 -9.43 -8.23 -18.49
CA ASP A 281 -9.56 -8.55 -17.08
C ASP A 281 -8.52 -7.74 -16.32
N ILE A 282 -8.98 -6.75 -15.54
CA ILE A 282 -8.15 -5.75 -14.86
C ILE A 282 -8.23 -5.98 -13.37
N ALA A 283 -7.18 -6.54 -12.77
CA ALA A 283 -7.06 -6.64 -11.31
C ALA A 283 -6.40 -5.38 -10.75
N PHE A 284 -6.96 -4.86 -9.67
CA PHE A 284 -6.39 -3.73 -8.95
C PHE A 284 -6.39 -3.95 -7.43
N ILE A 285 -5.50 -3.25 -6.72
CA ILE A 285 -5.32 -3.42 -5.27
C ILE A 285 -6.22 -2.47 -4.49
N VAL A 286 -7.04 -3.00 -3.57
CA VAL A 286 -7.66 -2.26 -2.46
C VAL A 286 -6.67 -2.27 -1.30
N CYS A 287 -5.92 -1.19 -1.16
CA CYS A 287 -4.72 -1.16 -0.30
C CYS A 287 -5.04 -1.29 1.19
N ASP A 288 -6.10 -0.63 1.66
CA ASP A 288 -6.53 -0.60 3.05
C ASP A 288 -8.00 -0.17 3.20
N GLY A 289 -8.50 -0.27 4.44
CA GLY A 289 -9.88 0.09 4.78
C GLY A 289 -10.07 1.59 4.99
N GLY A 290 -11.24 2.11 4.56
CA GLY A 290 -11.63 3.51 4.67
C GLY A 290 -11.78 4.02 6.11
N TRP A 291 -11.98 3.13 7.07
CA TRP A 291 -12.14 3.48 8.48
C TRP A 291 -10.92 4.22 9.08
N LYS A 292 -9.74 4.07 8.47
CA LYS A 292 -8.51 4.78 8.85
C LYS A 292 -8.50 6.26 8.47
N TYR A 293 -9.50 6.72 7.72
CA TYR A 293 -9.57 8.05 7.12
C TYR A 293 -10.87 8.81 7.46
N LEU A 294 -11.62 8.36 8.47
CA LEU A 294 -12.90 8.98 8.85
C LEU A 294 -12.76 10.45 9.24
N SER A 295 -11.70 10.80 9.96
CA SER A 295 -11.42 12.18 10.39
C SER A 295 -11.04 13.13 9.24
N THR A 296 -10.69 12.59 8.06
CA THR A 296 -10.34 13.42 6.89
C THR A 296 -11.53 14.10 6.22
N GLY A 297 -12.76 13.67 6.52
CA GLY A 297 -13.95 14.12 5.82
C GLY A 297 -14.13 13.58 4.40
N VAL A 298 -13.21 12.73 3.91
CA VAL A 298 -13.22 12.20 2.54
C VAL A 298 -14.54 11.55 2.16
N TYR A 299 -15.27 10.93 3.09
CA TYR A 299 -16.52 10.23 2.79
C TYR A 299 -17.79 11.06 3.02
N GLY A 300 -17.72 12.20 3.69
CA GLY A 300 -18.90 12.96 4.09
C GLY A 300 -18.92 14.43 3.70
N ALA A 301 -17.75 15.06 3.53
CA ALA A 301 -17.64 16.46 3.16
C ALA A 301 -17.84 16.68 1.64
N ASN A 302 -17.96 17.92 1.20
CA ASN A 302 -17.82 18.27 -0.21
C ASN A 302 -16.42 17.81 -0.72
N VAL A 303 -16.33 17.40 -1.99
CA VAL A 303 -15.06 16.89 -2.58
C VAL A 303 -13.96 17.93 -2.48
N ASP A 304 -14.25 19.20 -2.80
CA ASP A 304 -13.27 20.28 -2.74
C ASP A 304 -12.75 20.49 -1.31
N GLN A 305 -13.65 20.52 -0.33
CA GLN A 305 -13.30 20.64 1.09
C GLN A 305 -12.49 19.43 1.59
N ALA A 306 -12.86 18.24 1.14
CA ALA A 306 -12.13 17.02 1.47
C ALA A 306 -10.71 17.05 0.89
N THR A 307 -10.54 17.53 -0.34
CA THR A 307 -9.25 17.62 -1.00
C THR A 307 -8.38 18.70 -0.34
N GLU A 308 -8.91 19.88 -0.05
CA GLU A 308 -8.21 20.93 0.71
C GLU A 308 -7.80 20.49 2.13
N GLY A 309 -8.67 19.74 2.82
CA GLY A 309 -8.38 19.20 4.15
C GLY A 309 -7.24 18.17 4.16
N LEU A 310 -6.93 17.61 3.00
CA LEU A 310 -5.81 16.71 2.86
C LEU A 310 -4.44 17.44 2.79
N ASP A 311 -4.40 18.67 2.32
CA ASP A 311 -3.12 19.40 2.09
C ASP A 311 -2.37 19.82 3.38
N GLY A 312 -3.02 19.83 4.53
CA GLY A 312 -2.43 20.30 5.80
C GLY A 312 -1.89 19.22 6.73
N THR A 313 -2.27 17.97 6.54
CA THR A 313 -1.96 16.88 7.47
C THR A 313 -1.32 15.72 6.73
N LEU A 314 -0.13 15.30 7.15
CA LEU A 314 0.53 14.13 6.56
C LEU A 314 -0.13 12.83 7.03
N TRP A 315 -0.74 12.11 6.10
CA TRP A 315 -1.43 10.85 6.30
C TRP A 315 -0.67 9.64 5.71
N ALA A 316 0.54 9.85 5.21
CA ALA A 316 1.36 8.81 4.55
C ALA A 316 2.25 8.04 5.50
#